data_1bb67ff7be2587b4153f4fd50bc79ee7
#
_entry.id   1bb67ff7be2587b4153f4fd50bc79ee7
#
_cell.length_a   1.000
_cell.length_b   1.000
_cell.length_c   1.000
_cell.angle_alpha   90.00
_cell.angle_beta   90.00
_cell.angle_gamma   90.00
#
_symmetry.space_group_name_H-M   'P 1'
#
loop_
_entity.id
_entity.type
_entity.pdbx_description
1 polymer ?
#
loop_
_entity_poly.entity_id
_entity_poly.type
_entity_poly.pdbx_seq_one_letter_code
_entity_poly.pdbx_strand_id
1 'polypeptide(L)'
;MKSCLYFTFIVLFLTACSTKNLTSLHRENLEQKNENQHYVKLEYEQNVNILPQFAYDINFDAKRYKKYFFNPWHDSFKNYKGQNIFWSFPLYLNSKNTYYFFNKQIIPLSWFKNAINNANIQEFGKLNQKALIIQNTIIKNLPTQRAILKNPFFENEGIPFDYASDGILNTGAPVLISHFSKDKRYAFVLGEAGFGFVESKNLEFFSNDRAKIYENLNFITPLKEKFAIYSEDGKFLFESRIGAIYPYYKEDKNYFYGKIGSKKYKISKKDVSKFPLQFNDKNLKNQLSQVLNLP
;
A
#
# COMPACT_ATOMS: atom_id res chain seq x y z
N MET A 1 -3.36 62.22 -31.19
CA MET A 1 -2.42 61.97 -30.06
C MET A 1 -2.92 60.99 -28.99
N LYS A 2 -4.11 60.38 -29.12
CA LYS A 2 -4.61 59.39 -28.08
C LYS A 2 -4.34 57.93 -28.45
N SER A 3 -3.88 57.61 -29.64
CA SER A 3 -3.65 56.24 -30.11
C SER A 3 -2.25 55.67 -29.80
N CYS A 4 -1.26 56.55 -29.54
CA CYS A 4 0.12 56.12 -29.28
C CYS A 4 0.36 55.70 -27.83
N LEU A 5 -0.49 56.12 -26.88
CA LEU A 5 -0.33 55.81 -25.45
C LEU A 5 -0.77 54.37 -25.09
N TYR A 6 -1.71 53.79 -25.85
CA TYR A 6 -2.18 52.41 -25.62
C TYR A 6 -1.20 51.37 -26.13
N PHE A 7 -0.40 51.67 -27.13
CA PHE A 7 0.58 50.72 -27.66
C PHE A 7 1.81 50.58 -26.77
N THR A 8 2.21 51.62 -26.06
CA THR A 8 3.32 51.60 -25.11
C THR A 8 2.98 50.84 -23.84
N PHE A 9 1.71 50.80 -23.43
CA PHE A 9 1.29 50.05 -22.23
C PHE A 9 1.20 48.53 -22.49
N ILE A 10 0.87 48.11 -23.71
CA ILE A 10 0.80 46.66 -24.06
C ILE A 10 2.20 46.06 -24.20
N VAL A 11 3.19 46.83 -24.65
CA VAL A 11 4.58 46.36 -24.79
C VAL A 11 5.26 46.22 -23.43
N LEU A 12 4.89 47.04 -22.44
CA LEU A 12 5.43 46.92 -21.06
C LEU A 12 4.89 45.71 -20.29
N PHE A 13 3.71 45.18 -20.64
CA PHE A 13 3.18 43.96 -20.01
C PHE A 13 3.76 42.68 -20.62
N LEU A 14 4.32 42.71 -21.81
CA LEU A 14 4.93 41.53 -22.45
C LEU A 14 6.41 41.31 -22.04
N THR A 15 7.05 42.28 -21.41
CA THR A 15 8.43 42.12 -20.93
C THR A 15 8.53 41.67 -19.46
N ALA A 16 7.40 41.60 -18.73
CA ALA A 16 7.37 41.19 -17.33
C ALA A 16 7.30 39.67 -17.13
N CYS A 17 7.23 38.86 -18.20
CA CYS A 17 7.22 37.39 -18.13
C CYS A 17 8.54 36.76 -18.60
N SER A 18 9.67 37.40 -18.36
CA SER A 18 10.97 36.74 -18.45
C SER A 18 11.49 36.43 -17.05
N THR A 19 10.82 35.52 -16.36
CA THR A 19 11.45 34.78 -15.28
C THR A 19 12.50 33.87 -15.94
N LYS A 20 13.71 34.38 -16.13
CA LYS A 20 14.86 33.55 -16.49
C LYS A 20 15.00 32.44 -15.41
N ASN A 21 14.47 31.28 -15.68
CA ASN A 21 15.22 30.06 -15.80
C ASN A 21 16.19 29.70 -14.64
N LEU A 22 15.74 29.83 -13.39
CA LEU A 22 16.29 28.96 -12.32
C LEU A 22 15.82 27.50 -12.53
N THR A 23 14.73 27.27 -13.25
CA THR A 23 14.21 25.94 -13.58
C THR A 23 15.00 25.25 -14.70
N SER A 24 15.61 25.97 -15.65
CA SER A 24 16.38 25.34 -16.74
C SER A 24 17.73 24.86 -16.26
N LEU A 25 18.47 25.65 -15.49
CA LEU A 25 19.74 25.23 -14.89
C LEU A 25 19.57 24.05 -13.91
N HIS A 26 18.45 24.00 -13.20
CA HIS A 26 18.13 22.88 -12.33
C HIS A 26 17.68 21.65 -13.14
N ARG A 27 17.03 21.85 -14.27
CA ARG A 27 16.61 20.78 -15.17
C ARG A 27 17.78 20.18 -15.96
N GLU A 28 18.70 21.00 -16.47
CA GLU A 28 19.94 20.51 -17.12
C GLU A 28 20.83 19.75 -16.15
N ASN A 29 20.97 20.19 -14.90
CA ASN A 29 21.71 19.46 -13.87
C ASN A 29 21.01 18.14 -13.45
N LEU A 30 19.69 18.07 -13.55
CA LEU A 30 18.92 16.85 -13.28
C LEU A 30 18.99 15.87 -14.44
N GLU A 31 18.95 16.35 -15.68
CA GLU A 31 19.09 15.51 -16.88
C GLU A 31 20.52 14.97 -17.00
N GLN A 32 21.56 15.76 -16.75
CA GLN A 32 22.94 15.29 -16.69
C GLN A 32 23.20 14.30 -15.55
N LYS A 33 22.56 14.47 -14.38
CA LYS A 33 22.65 13.48 -13.28
C LYS A 33 21.89 12.20 -13.59
N ASN A 34 20.77 12.28 -14.33
CA ASN A 34 20.02 11.10 -14.74
C ASN A 34 20.73 10.29 -15.85
N GLU A 35 21.53 10.93 -16.71
CA GLU A 35 22.35 10.22 -17.69
C GLU A 35 23.50 9.43 -17.03
N ASN A 36 23.91 9.81 -15.82
CA ASN A 36 24.90 9.09 -15.03
C ASN A 36 24.28 8.10 -14.01
N GLN A 37 22.97 7.89 -14.02
CA GLN A 37 22.41 6.73 -13.36
C GLN A 37 22.87 5.49 -14.13
N HIS A 38 24.02 4.96 -13.74
CA HIS A 38 24.41 3.62 -14.09
C HIS A 38 23.31 2.71 -13.55
N TYR A 39 22.45 2.22 -14.43
CA TYR A 39 21.71 1.01 -14.13
C TYR A 39 22.76 -0.03 -13.79
N VAL A 40 22.88 -0.37 -12.53
CA VAL A 40 23.73 -1.47 -12.11
C VAL A 40 23.14 -2.69 -12.80
N LYS A 41 23.74 -3.07 -13.92
CA LYS A 41 23.43 -4.36 -14.54
C LYS A 41 23.81 -5.37 -13.48
N LEU A 42 22.80 -6.05 -12.92
CA LEU A 42 23.08 -7.11 -11.96
C LEU A 42 24.06 -8.06 -12.63
N GLU A 43 25.23 -8.27 -12.01
CA GLU A 43 26.26 -9.17 -12.53
C GLU A 43 25.76 -10.60 -12.63
N TYR A 44 24.66 -10.90 -11.93
CA TYR A 44 24.02 -12.21 -11.89
C TYR A 44 22.58 -12.10 -12.39
N GLU A 45 22.26 -12.96 -13.34
CA GLU A 45 20.88 -13.13 -13.77
C GLU A 45 20.05 -13.66 -12.61
N GLN A 46 18.93 -12.96 -12.31
CA GLN A 46 17.98 -13.42 -11.29
C GLN A 46 17.18 -14.62 -11.83
N ASN A 47 17.78 -15.80 -11.72
CA ASN A 47 17.22 -17.05 -12.24
C ASN A 47 16.91 -18.00 -11.09
N VAL A 48 15.64 -18.34 -10.90
CA VAL A 48 15.21 -19.29 -9.85
C VAL A 48 15.82 -20.69 -10.00
N ASN A 49 16.30 -21.05 -11.19
CA ASN A 49 16.88 -22.36 -11.44
C ASN A 49 18.27 -22.55 -10.82
N ILE A 50 18.95 -21.45 -10.44
CA ILE A 50 20.22 -21.49 -9.69
C ILE A 50 19.99 -21.77 -8.20
N LEU A 51 18.77 -21.64 -7.71
CA LEU A 51 18.45 -21.97 -6.33
C LEU A 51 18.62 -23.48 -6.12
N PRO A 52 19.29 -23.89 -5.03
CA PRO A 52 19.43 -25.31 -4.70
C PRO A 52 18.05 -25.94 -4.56
N GLN A 53 17.98 -27.25 -4.80
CA GLN A 53 16.78 -28.01 -4.46
C GLN A 53 16.58 -27.91 -2.95
N PHE A 54 15.50 -27.25 -2.54
CA PHE A 54 15.17 -27.15 -1.12
C PHE A 54 14.60 -28.48 -0.65
N ALA A 55 15.42 -29.28 -0.02
CA ALA A 55 15.01 -30.51 0.66
C ALA A 55 14.30 -30.19 2.01
N TYR A 56 13.46 -29.15 2.02
CA TYR A 56 12.72 -28.81 3.23
C TYR A 56 11.30 -29.36 3.13
N ASP A 57 11.00 -30.35 3.93
CA ASP A 57 9.65 -30.56 4.44
C ASP A 57 9.33 -29.35 5.35
N ILE A 58 8.97 -28.22 4.74
CA ILE A 58 8.43 -27.10 5.49
C ILE A 58 7.04 -27.54 5.93
N ASN A 59 6.97 -28.05 7.15
CA ASN A 59 5.71 -28.38 7.78
C ASN A 59 4.99 -27.05 8.09
N PHE A 60 4.25 -26.53 7.09
CA PHE A 60 3.54 -25.26 7.21
C PHE A 60 2.39 -25.41 8.20
N ASP A 61 2.51 -24.78 9.36
CA ASP A 61 1.46 -24.73 10.37
C ASP A 61 0.36 -23.73 9.97
N ALA A 62 -0.61 -24.23 9.22
CA ALA A 62 -1.77 -23.44 8.78
C ALA A 62 -2.60 -22.89 9.96
N LYS A 63 -2.65 -23.61 11.09
CA LYS A 63 -3.37 -23.17 12.29
C LYS A 63 -2.66 -21.97 12.92
N ARG A 64 -1.35 -22.04 13.04
CA ARG A 64 -0.53 -20.93 13.53
C ARG A 64 -0.63 -19.72 12.61
N TYR A 65 -0.54 -19.93 11.29
CA TYR A 65 -0.72 -18.84 10.31
C TYR A 65 -2.10 -18.16 10.47
N LYS A 66 -3.20 -18.91 10.49
CA LYS A 66 -4.54 -18.34 10.68
C LYS A 66 -4.63 -17.56 12.00
N LYS A 67 -4.03 -18.04 13.08
CA LYS A 67 -4.00 -17.33 14.35
C LYS A 67 -3.32 -15.96 14.21
N TYR A 68 -2.20 -15.85 13.49
CA TYR A 68 -1.53 -14.58 13.26
C TYR A 68 -2.32 -13.69 12.30
N PHE A 69 -2.83 -14.26 11.21
CA PHE A 69 -3.62 -13.53 10.22
C PHE A 69 -4.86 -12.87 10.83
N PHE A 70 -5.59 -13.58 11.69
CA PHE A 70 -6.79 -13.07 12.35
C PHE A 70 -6.52 -12.36 13.67
N ASN A 71 -5.26 -12.27 14.12
CA ASN A 71 -4.91 -11.62 15.38
C ASN A 71 -5.51 -10.20 15.56
N PRO A 72 -5.58 -9.33 14.53
CA PRO A 72 -6.20 -8.04 14.68
C PRO A 72 -7.65 -8.07 15.20
N TRP A 73 -8.40 -9.13 14.88
CA TRP A 73 -9.78 -9.29 15.37
C TRP A 73 -9.88 -9.82 16.80
N HIS A 74 -8.78 -10.31 17.37
CA HIS A 74 -8.68 -10.82 18.74
C HIS A 74 -7.88 -9.90 19.66
N ASP A 75 -7.42 -8.75 19.14
CA ASP A 75 -6.64 -7.77 19.87
C ASP A 75 -7.51 -6.60 20.35
N SER A 76 -6.90 -5.69 21.12
CA SER A 76 -7.54 -4.47 21.60
C SER A 76 -6.53 -3.34 21.69
N PHE A 77 -6.94 -2.16 21.24
CA PHE A 77 -6.11 -0.95 21.37
C PHE A 77 -5.81 -0.55 22.82
N LYS A 78 -6.51 -1.10 23.78
CA LYS A 78 -6.20 -0.93 25.23
C LYS A 78 -4.80 -1.49 25.59
N ASN A 79 -4.28 -2.43 24.80
CA ASN A 79 -2.98 -3.04 25.00
C ASN A 79 -1.82 -2.15 24.53
N TYR A 80 -2.11 -1.00 23.91
CA TYR A 80 -1.12 -0.17 23.23
C TYR A 80 -1.13 1.27 23.75
N LYS A 81 0.07 1.86 23.83
CA LYS A 81 0.23 3.28 24.15
C LYS A 81 0.39 4.09 22.86
N GLY A 82 -0.48 5.05 22.62
CA GLY A 82 -0.48 5.85 21.40
C GLY A 82 0.86 6.58 21.14
N GLN A 83 1.59 6.98 22.17
CA GLN A 83 2.89 7.64 22.04
C GLN A 83 3.92 6.80 21.26
N ASN A 84 3.92 5.48 21.45
CA ASN A 84 4.85 4.58 20.77
C ASN A 84 4.43 4.29 19.32
N ILE A 85 3.14 4.45 19.02
CA ILE A 85 2.57 4.13 17.71
C ILE A 85 2.76 5.29 16.73
N PHE A 86 2.62 6.53 17.21
CA PHE A 86 2.78 7.75 16.39
C PHE A 86 4.21 8.30 16.41
N TRP A 87 5.21 7.42 16.52
CA TRP A 87 6.64 7.75 16.62
C TRP A 87 7.17 8.59 15.45
N SER A 88 6.55 8.48 14.27
CA SER A 88 6.99 9.22 13.08
C SER A 88 6.59 10.71 13.09
N PHE A 89 5.57 11.10 13.86
CA PHE A 89 5.07 12.47 13.85
C PHE A 89 6.11 13.52 14.27
N PRO A 90 6.90 13.31 15.34
CA PRO A 90 7.99 14.23 15.67
C PRO A 90 9.04 14.39 14.56
N LEU A 91 9.30 13.34 13.79
CA LEU A 91 10.25 13.39 12.66
C LEU A 91 9.76 14.32 11.55
N TYR A 92 8.46 14.26 11.22
CA TYR A 92 7.84 15.14 10.23
C TYR A 92 7.74 16.59 10.68
N LEU A 93 7.65 16.83 11.99
CA LEU A 93 7.58 18.18 12.56
C LEU A 93 8.95 18.80 12.82
N ASN A 94 10.03 18.03 12.71
CA ASN A 94 11.40 18.54 12.89
C ASN A 94 11.81 19.37 11.68
N SER A 95 12.02 20.68 11.87
CA SER A 95 12.41 21.62 10.81
C SER A 95 13.78 21.33 10.18
N LYS A 96 14.61 20.48 10.80
CA LYS A 96 15.89 20.03 10.23
C LYS A 96 15.71 18.96 9.15
N ASN A 97 14.56 18.28 9.12
CA ASN A 97 14.26 17.27 8.14
C ASN A 97 13.53 17.90 6.94
N THR A 98 13.99 17.59 5.75
CA THR A 98 13.34 18.02 4.51
C THR A 98 12.74 16.80 3.81
N TYR A 99 11.48 16.91 3.42
CA TYR A 99 10.75 15.89 2.71
C TYR A 99 10.18 16.44 1.41
N TYR A 100 9.91 15.56 0.45
CA TYR A 100 9.47 15.91 -0.89
C TYR A 100 8.23 15.12 -1.29
N PHE A 101 7.38 15.73 -2.12
CA PHE A 101 6.34 15.01 -2.84
C PHE A 101 6.95 14.25 -4.04
N PHE A 102 6.16 13.36 -4.62
CA PHE A 102 6.55 12.60 -5.81
C PHE A 102 6.98 13.50 -7.00
N ASN A 103 6.41 14.68 -7.12
CA ASN A 103 6.79 15.69 -8.10
C ASN A 103 8.06 16.48 -7.72
N LYS A 104 8.81 16.03 -6.73
CA LYS A 104 10.06 16.60 -6.24
C LYS A 104 9.94 17.99 -5.59
N GLN A 105 8.74 18.47 -5.32
CA GLN A 105 8.53 19.71 -4.56
C GLN A 105 8.70 19.47 -3.06
N ILE A 106 9.34 20.40 -2.37
CA ILE A 106 9.48 20.37 -0.91
C ILE A 106 8.10 20.39 -0.25
N ILE A 107 7.90 19.51 0.71
CA ILE A 107 6.69 19.48 1.52
C ILE A 107 6.82 20.55 2.62
N PRO A 108 5.94 21.56 2.66
CA PRO A 108 6.01 22.56 3.70
C PRO A 108 5.62 21.99 5.07
N LEU A 109 6.22 22.50 6.13
CA LEU A 109 5.94 22.09 7.51
C LEU A 109 4.45 22.24 7.88
N SER A 110 3.78 23.25 7.32
CA SER A 110 2.34 23.47 7.51
C SER A 110 1.50 22.29 7.00
N TRP A 111 1.93 21.65 5.91
CA TRP A 111 1.24 20.48 5.38
C TRP A 111 1.29 19.30 6.37
N PHE A 112 2.48 19.04 6.99
CA PHE A 112 2.61 18.02 8.01
C PHE A 112 1.78 18.34 9.25
N LYS A 113 1.79 19.60 9.73
CA LYS A 113 0.93 20.02 10.84
C LYS A 113 -0.54 19.75 10.56
N ASN A 114 -1.01 20.01 9.34
CA ASN A 114 -2.39 19.73 8.92
C ASN A 114 -2.68 18.24 8.84
N ALA A 115 -1.78 17.44 8.27
CA ALA A 115 -1.95 15.99 8.18
C ALA A 115 -1.99 15.34 9.57
N ILE A 116 -1.10 15.73 10.48
CA ILE A 116 -1.08 15.26 11.88
C ILE A 116 -2.31 15.72 12.66
N ASN A 117 -2.78 16.95 12.45
CA ASN A 117 -4.04 17.39 13.05
C ASN A 117 -5.24 16.58 12.53
N ASN A 118 -5.25 16.24 11.23
CA ASN A 118 -6.27 15.38 10.63
C ASN A 118 -6.18 13.93 11.12
N ALA A 119 -5.02 13.46 11.58
CA ALA A 119 -4.82 12.12 12.12
C ALA A 119 -5.72 11.83 13.34
N ASN A 120 -6.20 12.84 14.06
CA ASN A 120 -7.21 12.73 15.11
C ASN A 120 -6.81 11.79 16.27
N ILE A 121 -5.55 11.84 16.68
CA ILE A 121 -4.94 10.88 17.63
C ILE A 121 -5.60 10.86 19.02
N GLN A 122 -6.31 11.92 19.40
CA GLN A 122 -7.11 11.97 20.65
C GLN A 122 -8.26 10.93 20.67
N GLU A 123 -8.64 10.41 19.51
CA GLU A 123 -9.65 9.34 19.38
C GLU A 123 -9.04 7.93 19.39
N PHE A 124 -7.70 7.83 19.59
CA PHE A 124 -6.99 6.54 19.57
C PHE A 124 -7.63 5.54 20.55
N GLY A 125 -7.91 4.35 20.05
CA GLY A 125 -8.44 3.23 20.84
C GLY A 125 -9.92 3.30 21.21
N LYS A 126 -10.66 4.31 20.73
CA LYS A 126 -12.08 4.47 21.14
C LYS A 126 -13.05 3.52 20.45
N LEU A 127 -12.74 3.03 19.24
CA LEU A 127 -13.70 2.21 18.49
C LEU A 127 -13.55 0.70 18.73
N ASN A 128 -12.35 0.14 18.58
CA ASN A 128 -12.12 -1.31 18.58
C ASN A 128 -13.07 -2.06 17.62
N GLN A 129 -13.33 -1.49 16.42
CA GLN A 129 -14.28 -2.03 15.45
C GLN A 129 -13.58 -2.97 14.47
N LYS A 130 -14.07 -4.21 14.37
CA LYS A 130 -13.59 -5.17 13.37
C LYS A 130 -13.99 -4.73 11.96
N ALA A 131 -13.07 -4.86 11.01
CA ALA A 131 -13.32 -4.61 9.60
C ALA A 131 -12.51 -5.55 8.72
N LEU A 132 -12.88 -5.62 7.45
CA LEU A 132 -12.20 -6.37 6.42
C LEU A 132 -11.71 -5.42 5.34
N ILE A 133 -10.50 -5.61 4.85
CA ILE A 133 -9.99 -4.92 3.66
C ILE A 133 -10.71 -5.49 2.43
N ILE A 134 -11.43 -4.63 1.71
CA ILE A 134 -12.21 -5.03 0.52
C ILE A 134 -11.56 -4.64 -0.81
N GLN A 135 -10.41 -3.98 -0.73
CA GLN A 135 -9.54 -3.63 -1.86
C GLN A 135 -8.12 -3.42 -1.34
N ASN A 136 -7.10 -3.92 -2.07
CA ASN A 136 -5.70 -3.74 -1.67
C ASN A 136 -5.42 -2.28 -1.33
N THR A 137 -4.76 -2.05 -0.21
CA THR A 137 -4.51 -0.70 0.27
C THR A 137 -3.14 -0.60 0.92
N ILE A 138 -2.49 0.54 0.72
CA ILE A 138 -1.25 0.86 1.41
C ILE A 138 -1.61 1.29 2.84
N ILE A 139 -0.92 0.73 3.82
CA ILE A 139 -0.95 1.20 5.20
C ILE A 139 0.11 2.27 5.38
N LYS A 140 -0.27 3.42 5.96
CA LYS A 140 0.60 4.59 6.05
C LYS A 140 0.61 5.16 7.47
N ASN A 141 1.73 5.74 7.86
CA ASN A 141 1.87 6.38 9.17
C ASN A 141 1.24 7.79 9.24
N LEU A 142 0.74 8.32 8.11
CA LEU A 142 -0.04 9.56 8.02
C LEU A 142 -1.33 9.34 7.23
N PRO A 143 -2.43 10.08 7.52
CA PRO A 143 -3.69 9.98 6.77
C PRO A 143 -3.58 10.69 5.41
N THR A 144 -2.84 10.10 4.49
CA THR A 144 -2.58 10.63 3.15
C THR A 144 -2.34 9.50 2.14
N GLN A 145 -2.69 9.74 0.86
CA GLN A 145 -2.29 8.89 -0.25
C GLN A 145 -1.02 9.42 -0.95
N ARG A 146 -0.57 10.64 -0.63
CA ARG A 146 0.63 11.19 -1.24
C ARG A 146 1.86 10.47 -0.72
N ALA A 147 2.78 10.12 -1.63
CA ALA A 147 4.09 9.64 -1.25
C ALA A 147 4.90 10.77 -0.59
N ILE A 148 5.65 10.40 0.43
CA ILE A 148 6.58 11.28 1.13
C ILE A 148 7.98 10.71 0.89
N LEU A 149 8.79 11.47 0.14
CA LEU A 149 10.15 11.06 -0.17
C LEU A 149 11.12 11.79 0.76
N LYS A 150 12.24 11.18 1.07
CA LYS A 150 13.42 11.90 1.55
C LYS A 150 13.99 12.74 0.41
N ASN A 151 15.30 12.75 0.21
CA ASN A 151 15.88 13.53 -0.88
C ASN A 151 15.78 12.76 -2.22
N PRO A 152 14.90 13.16 -3.16
CA PRO A 152 14.73 12.47 -4.43
C PRO A 152 15.93 12.64 -5.38
N PHE A 153 16.92 13.42 -4.99
CA PHE A 153 18.14 13.68 -5.76
C PHE A 153 19.33 12.86 -5.27
N PHE A 154 19.20 12.13 -4.16
CA PHE A 154 20.21 11.21 -3.67
C PHE A 154 19.88 9.78 -4.09
N GLU A 155 20.92 9.03 -4.41
CA GLU A 155 20.80 7.60 -4.63
C GLU A 155 20.20 6.91 -3.39
N ASN A 156 19.30 5.97 -3.61
CA ASN A 156 18.64 5.15 -2.58
C ASN A 156 17.70 5.89 -1.62
N GLU A 157 17.37 7.16 -1.84
CA GLU A 157 16.45 7.91 -0.94
C GLU A 157 15.17 8.42 -1.62
N GLY A 158 15.12 8.47 -2.93
CA GLY A 158 14.00 9.04 -3.67
C GLY A 158 12.94 8.03 -4.08
N ILE A 159 12.48 8.17 -5.32
CA ILE A 159 11.52 7.24 -5.93
C ILE A 159 12.21 5.87 -6.10
N PRO A 160 11.56 4.74 -5.73
CA PRO A 160 10.14 4.62 -5.37
C PRO A 160 9.84 4.60 -3.86
N PHE A 161 10.75 5.00 -2.99
CA PHE A 161 10.65 4.82 -1.54
C PHE A 161 9.73 5.85 -0.88
N ASP A 162 8.52 5.44 -0.50
CA ASP A 162 7.57 6.24 0.25
C ASP A 162 7.78 6.08 1.76
N TYR A 163 8.33 7.10 2.39
CA TYR A 163 8.62 7.13 3.84
C TYR A 163 7.39 7.04 4.74
N ALA A 164 6.21 7.34 4.20
CA ALA A 164 4.97 7.20 4.93
C ALA A 164 4.34 5.82 4.78
N SER A 165 4.88 4.94 3.92
CA SER A 165 4.33 3.60 3.68
C SER A 165 4.96 2.59 4.63
N ASP A 166 4.11 1.88 5.38
CA ASP A 166 4.50 0.80 6.29
C ASP A 166 4.18 -0.59 5.69
N GLY A 167 3.63 -0.65 4.48
CA GLY A 167 3.34 -1.89 3.78
C GLY A 167 2.02 -1.88 3.01
N ILE A 168 1.57 -3.06 2.59
CA ILE A 168 0.32 -3.26 1.86
C ILE A 168 -0.53 -4.27 2.61
N LEU A 169 -1.81 -3.94 2.79
CA LEU A 169 -2.82 -4.88 3.24
C LEU A 169 -3.58 -5.41 2.03
N ASN A 170 -3.60 -6.72 1.89
CA ASN A 170 -4.30 -7.39 0.81
C ASN A 170 -5.82 -7.40 1.01
N THR A 171 -6.56 -7.43 -0.07
CA THR A 171 -8.00 -7.70 -0.04
C THR A 171 -8.26 -9.00 0.72
N GLY A 172 -9.23 -8.99 1.64
CA GLY A 172 -9.53 -10.12 2.50
C GLY A 172 -8.78 -10.09 3.85
N ALA A 173 -7.83 -9.17 4.05
CA ALA A 173 -7.13 -9.06 5.32
C ALA A 173 -8.03 -8.49 6.43
N PRO A 174 -8.04 -9.11 7.63
CA PRO A 174 -8.75 -8.60 8.79
C PRO A 174 -8.00 -7.42 9.40
N VAL A 175 -8.74 -6.41 9.85
CA VAL A 175 -8.18 -5.27 10.59
C VAL A 175 -9.08 -4.88 11.76
N LEU A 176 -8.47 -4.27 12.78
CA LEU A 176 -9.16 -3.63 13.89
C LEU A 176 -9.03 -2.12 13.74
N ILE A 177 -10.16 -1.41 13.74
CA ILE A 177 -10.20 0.06 13.63
C ILE A 177 -10.11 0.68 15.01
N SER A 178 -9.14 1.58 15.20
CA SER A 178 -8.98 2.40 16.38
C SER A 178 -9.87 3.65 16.37
N HIS A 179 -9.78 4.41 15.28
CA HIS A 179 -10.51 5.67 15.07
C HIS A 179 -10.44 6.09 13.62
N PHE A 180 -11.17 7.16 13.28
CA PHE A 180 -11.10 7.80 11.97
C PHE A 180 -10.35 9.13 12.03
N SER A 181 -9.73 9.50 10.92
CA SER A 181 -9.26 10.87 10.70
C SER A 181 -10.41 11.87 10.85
N LYS A 182 -10.12 13.16 11.12
CA LYS A 182 -11.17 14.18 11.28
C LYS A 182 -12.06 14.30 10.06
N ASP A 183 -11.51 14.18 8.86
CA ASP A 183 -12.22 14.22 7.59
C ASP A 183 -12.89 12.89 7.21
N LYS A 184 -12.77 11.85 8.05
CA LYS A 184 -13.32 10.50 7.86
C LYS A 184 -12.83 9.74 6.63
N ARG A 185 -11.90 10.28 5.85
CA ARG A 185 -11.36 9.62 4.66
C ARG A 185 -10.39 8.50 4.97
N TYR A 186 -9.83 8.51 6.17
CA TYR A 186 -8.89 7.48 6.62
C TYR A 186 -9.35 6.88 7.94
N ALA A 187 -9.06 5.60 8.13
CA ALA A 187 -9.17 4.91 9.41
C ALA A 187 -7.79 4.49 9.88
N PHE A 188 -7.49 4.70 11.15
CA PHE A 188 -6.32 4.14 11.79
C PHE A 188 -6.60 2.71 12.23
N VAL A 189 -5.84 1.77 11.74
CA VAL A 189 -6.08 0.34 11.91
C VAL A 189 -4.85 -0.39 12.48
N LEU A 190 -5.11 -1.53 13.12
CA LEU A 190 -4.17 -2.60 13.33
C LEU A 190 -4.46 -3.67 12.27
N GLY A 191 -3.47 -4.05 11.47
CA GLY A 191 -3.50 -5.13 10.51
C GLY A 191 -2.32 -6.08 10.70
N GLU A 192 -2.17 -7.07 9.82
CA GLU A 192 -1.04 -8.01 9.84
C GLU A 192 0.33 -7.31 9.62
N ALA A 193 0.33 -6.20 8.86
CA ALA A 193 1.51 -5.38 8.61
C ALA A 193 1.83 -4.38 9.75
N GLY A 194 1.02 -4.34 10.82
CA GLY A 194 1.16 -3.40 11.92
C GLY A 194 0.09 -2.32 11.94
N PHE A 195 0.46 -1.13 12.43
CA PHE A 195 -0.45 0.00 12.62
C PHE A 195 -0.33 1.02 11.50
N GLY A 196 -1.44 1.66 11.14
CA GLY A 196 -1.39 2.82 10.26
C GLY A 196 -2.75 3.24 9.73
N PHE A 197 -2.74 4.27 8.88
CA PHE A 197 -3.92 4.80 8.21
C PHE A 197 -4.14 4.08 6.88
N VAL A 198 -5.38 3.68 6.64
CA VAL A 198 -5.88 3.16 5.35
C VAL A 198 -7.06 4.01 4.90
N GLU A 199 -7.34 4.05 3.60
CA GLU A 199 -8.54 4.72 3.10
C GLU A 199 -9.81 4.04 3.61
N SER A 200 -10.72 4.80 4.21
CA SER A 200 -11.97 4.28 4.79
C SER A 200 -12.85 3.58 3.76
N LYS A 201 -12.81 3.98 2.49
CA LYS A 201 -13.56 3.36 1.39
C LYS A 201 -13.15 1.91 1.10
N ASN A 202 -11.93 1.51 1.54
CA ASN A 202 -11.38 0.17 1.35
C ASN A 202 -11.73 -0.78 2.51
N LEU A 203 -12.60 -0.35 3.42
CA LEU A 203 -13.02 -1.11 4.60
C LEU A 203 -14.49 -1.50 4.51
N GLU A 204 -14.80 -2.69 4.96
CA GLU A 204 -16.17 -3.12 5.29
C GLU A 204 -16.22 -3.56 6.75
N PHE A 205 -17.18 -3.02 7.52
CA PHE A 205 -17.33 -3.34 8.93
C PHE A 205 -17.84 -4.75 9.13
N PHE A 206 -17.32 -5.40 10.15
CA PHE A 206 -17.72 -6.75 10.56
C PHE A 206 -18.25 -6.73 12.00
N SER A 207 -19.39 -7.37 12.21
CA SER A 207 -19.82 -7.74 13.55
C SER A 207 -18.98 -8.91 14.08
N ASN A 208 -19.01 -9.14 15.39
CA ASN A 208 -18.31 -10.27 15.98
C ASN A 208 -18.77 -11.61 15.39
N ASP A 209 -20.05 -11.78 15.12
CA ASP A 209 -20.60 -13.00 14.52
C ASP A 209 -20.11 -13.19 13.07
N ARG A 210 -20.13 -12.13 12.26
CA ARG A 210 -19.58 -12.20 10.89
C ARG A 210 -18.09 -12.52 10.90
N ALA A 211 -17.31 -11.95 11.81
CA ALA A 211 -15.89 -12.22 11.95
C ALA A 211 -15.65 -13.69 12.31
N LYS A 212 -16.37 -14.22 13.30
CA LYS A 212 -16.29 -15.62 13.69
C LYS A 212 -16.67 -16.58 12.56
N ILE A 213 -17.68 -16.27 11.77
CA ILE A 213 -18.05 -17.05 10.58
C ILE A 213 -16.91 -17.00 9.55
N TYR A 214 -16.38 -15.81 9.25
CA TYR A 214 -15.31 -15.62 8.27
C TYR A 214 -14.04 -16.40 8.62
N GLU A 215 -13.62 -16.38 9.89
CA GLU A 215 -12.43 -17.11 10.38
C GLU A 215 -12.52 -18.63 10.16
N ASN A 216 -13.75 -19.16 10.19
CA ASN A 216 -14.00 -20.59 10.04
C ASN A 216 -14.23 -21.05 8.59
N LEU A 217 -14.17 -20.14 7.62
CA LEU A 217 -14.29 -20.50 6.21
C LEU A 217 -13.06 -21.28 5.72
N ASN A 218 -13.23 -21.98 4.61
CA ASN A 218 -12.12 -22.51 3.83
C ASN A 218 -11.52 -21.39 3.00
N PHE A 219 -10.21 -21.48 2.78
CA PHE A 219 -9.46 -20.45 2.04
C PHE A 219 -8.74 -21.04 0.84
N ILE A 220 -8.50 -20.19 -0.14
CA ILE A 220 -7.60 -20.41 -1.28
C ILE A 220 -6.51 -19.34 -1.27
N THR A 221 -5.37 -19.66 -1.87
CA THR A 221 -4.24 -18.73 -2.02
C THR A 221 -3.84 -18.59 -3.48
N PRO A 222 -3.48 -17.38 -3.94
CA PRO A 222 -3.01 -17.14 -5.29
C PRO A 222 -1.72 -17.88 -5.63
N LEU A 223 -1.65 -18.39 -6.84
CA LEU A 223 -0.43 -18.95 -7.44
C LEU A 223 0.27 -17.96 -8.36
N LYS A 224 -0.40 -16.88 -8.72
CA LYS A 224 0.09 -15.83 -9.62
C LYS A 224 0.02 -14.47 -8.95
N GLU A 225 0.97 -13.62 -9.29
CA GLU A 225 0.99 -12.23 -8.87
C GLU A 225 0.13 -11.37 -9.81
N LYS A 226 -0.57 -10.39 -9.25
CA LYS A 226 -1.31 -9.34 -9.97
C LYS A 226 -2.26 -9.83 -11.07
N PHE A 227 -3.21 -10.69 -10.73
CA PHE A 227 -4.28 -11.02 -11.68
C PHE A 227 -5.63 -10.48 -11.20
N ALA A 228 -6.47 -10.13 -12.17
CA ALA A 228 -7.78 -9.54 -11.92
C ALA A 228 -8.79 -10.57 -11.39
N ILE A 229 -9.49 -10.22 -10.32
CA ILE A 229 -10.61 -10.99 -9.78
C ILE A 229 -11.91 -10.34 -10.22
N TYR A 230 -12.83 -11.15 -10.69
CA TYR A 230 -14.13 -10.71 -11.20
C TYR A 230 -15.26 -11.28 -10.38
N SER A 231 -16.38 -10.54 -10.33
CA SER A 231 -17.65 -11.05 -9.84
C SER A 231 -18.21 -12.13 -10.77
N GLU A 232 -19.25 -12.82 -10.33
CA GLU A 232 -19.92 -13.86 -11.12
C GLU A 232 -20.50 -13.30 -12.43
N ASP A 233 -20.92 -12.02 -12.44
CA ASP A 233 -21.43 -11.28 -13.61
C ASP A 233 -20.34 -10.59 -14.45
N GLY A 234 -19.06 -10.86 -14.16
CA GLY A 234 -17.92 -10.41 -14.96
C GLY A 234 -17.40 -9.00 -14.67
N LYS A 235 -17.85 -8.34 -13.59
CA LYS A 235 -17.31 -7.03 -13.18
C LYS A 235 -16.01 -7.20 -12.43
N PHE A 236 -15.01 -6.36 -12.72
CA PHE A 236 -13.78 -6.30 -11.95
C PHE A 236 -14.07 -5.93 -10.49
N LEU A 237 -13.47 -6.66 -9.56
CA LEU A 237 -13.61 -6.43 -8.13
C LEU A 237 -12.32 -5.91 -7.49
N PHE A 238 -11.22 -6.61 -7.68
CA PHE A 238 -9.90 -6.27 -7.14
C PHE A 238 -8.80 -7.06 -7.85
N GLU A 239 -7.57 -6.65 -7.62
CA GLU A 239 -6.38 -7.35 -8.08
C GLU A 239 -5.91 -8.33 -7.00
N SER A 240 -5.66 -9.57 -7.39
CA SER A 240 -5.08 -10.59 -6.50
C SER A 240 -3.57 -10.42 -6.38
N ARG A 241 -3.02 -10.81 -5.24
CA ARG A 241 -1.59 -10.79 -4.98
C ARG A 241 -1.14 -12.06 -4.25
N ILE A 242 0.09 -12.51 -4.54
CA ILE A 242 0.75 -13.58 -3.78
C ILE A 242 0.81 -13.20 -2.30
N GLY A 243 0.56 -14.15 -1.42
CA GLY A 243 0.47 -13.95 0.03
C GLY A 243 -0.93 -13.65 0.55
N ALA A 244 -1.88 -13.29 -0.32
CA ALA A 244 -3.27 -13.15 0.10
C ALA A 244 -3.94 -14.51 0.30
N ILE A 245 -4.97 -14.55 1.15
CA ILE A 245 -5.89 -15.69 1.26
C ILE A 245 -7.33 -15.22 1.08
N TYR A 246 -8.11 -15.96 0.32
CA TYR A 246 -9.49 -15.62 0.00
C TYR A 246 -10.45 -16.73 0.44
N PRO A 247 -11.55 -16.41 1.13
CA PRO A 247 -12.50 -17.43 1.57
C PRO A 247 -13.34 -17.94 0.42
N TYR A 248 -13.62 -19.25 0.39
CA TYR A 248 -14.58 -19.81 -0.53
C TYR A 248 -15.63 -20.66 0.19
N TYR A 249 -16.81 -20.70 -0.39
CA TYR A 249 -17.96 -21.48 0.13
C TYR A 249 -18.44 -22.57 -0.82
N LYS A 250 -18.01 -22.52 -2.09
CA LYS A 250 -18.39 -23.49 -3.12
C LYS A 250 -17.24 -23.65 -4.12
N GLU A 251 -17.13 -24.83 -4.67
CA GLU A 251 -16.24 -25.14 -5.81
C GLU A 251 -16.95 -26.04 -6.82
N ASP A 252 -16.57 -25.92 -8.09
CA ASP A 252 -16.90 -26.85 -9.16
C ASP A 252 -15.62 -27.40 -9.82
N LYS A 253 -15.73 -28.01 -11.01
CA LYS A 253 -14.57 -28.55 -11.73
C LYS A 253 -13.49 -27.50 -12.02
N ASN A 254 -13.88 -26.25 -12.32
CA ASN A 254 -12.99 -25.22 -12.87
C ASN A 254 -12.78 -24.03 -11.95
N TYR A 255 -13.69 -23.75 -11.01
CA TYR A 255 -13.72 -22.52 -10.24
C TYR A 255 -13.92 -22.74 -8.74
N PHE A 256 -13.39 -21.81 -7.97
CA PHE A 256 -13.81 -21.53 -6.60
C PHE A 256 -14.74 -20.30 -6.59
N TYR A 257 -15.77 -20.35 -5.75
CA TYR A 257 -16.74 -19.27 -5.52
C TYR A 257 -16.62 -18.79 -4.10
N GLY A 258 -16.42 -17.50 -3.93
CA GLY A 258 -16.18 -16.89 -2.62
C GLY A 258 -16.86 -15.55 -2.48
N LYS A 259 -16.61 -14.93 -1.31
CA LYS A 259 -17.15 -13.62 -0.98
C LYS A 259 -16.15 -12.84 -0.13
N ILE A 260 -15.79 -11.63 -0.58
CA ILE A 260 -15.04 -10.66 0.21
C ILE A 260 -16.00 -9.53 0.61
N GLY A 261 -16.25 -9.40 1.92
CA GLY A 261 -17.26 -8.46 2.39
C GLY A 261 -18.63 -8.77 1.77
N SER A 262 -19.21 -7.81 1.06
CA SER A 262 -20.47 -7.94 0.31
C SER A 262 -20.28 -8.47 -1.13
N LYS A 263 -19.05 -8.50 -1.66
CA LYS A 263 -18.75 -8.79 -3.07
C LYS A 263 -18.54 -10.28 -3.29
N LYS A 264 -19.39 -10.91 -4.11
CA LYS A 264 -19.20 -12.31 -4.56
C LYS A 264 -18.24 -12.36 -5.73
N TYR A 265 -17.39 -13.39 -5.77
CA TYR A 265 -16.41 -13.60 -6.83
C TYR A 265 -16.33 -15.07 -7.26
N LYS A 266 -15.78 -15.30 -8.45
CA LYS A 266 -15.30 -16.60 -8.88
C LYS A 266 -13.84 -16.50 -9.32
N ILE A 267 -13.03 -17.50 -8.96
CA ILE A 267 -11.62 -17.59 -9.33
C ILE A 267 -11.34 -18.94 -9.97
N SER A 268 -10.58 -18.93 -11.06
CA SER A 268 -10.16 -20.16 -11.72
C SER A 268 -9.21 -20.99 -10.85
N LYS A 269 -9.43 -22.30 -10.80
CA LYS A 269 -8.54 -23.26 -10.13
C LYS A 269 -7.12 -23.32 -10.72
N LYS A 270 -6.92 -22.74 -11.92
CA LYS A 270 -5.59 -22.61 -12.54
C LYS A 270 -4.75 -21.50 -11.90
N ASP A 271 -5.40 -20.51 -11.26
CA ASP A 271 -4.75 -19.31 -10.73
C ASP A 271 -4.57 -19.34 -9.22
N VAL A 272 -5.20 -20.30 -8.54
CA VAL A 272 -5.18 -20.43 -7.08
C VAL A 272 -5.09 -21.89 -6.63
N SER A 273 -4.66 -22.09 -5.40
CA SER A 273 -4.69 -23.39 -4.70
C SER A 273 -5.49 -23.32 -3.42
N LYS A 274 -5.94 -24.45 -2.90
CA LYS A 274 -6.47 -24.52 -1.53
C LYS A 274 -5.39 -24.13 -0.53
N PHE A 275 -5.78 -23.34 0.48
CA PHE A 275 -4.88 -23.01 1.59
C PHE A 275 -4.98 -24.09 2.68
N PRO A 276 -3.87 -24.52 3.25
CA PRO A 276 -2.49 -24.10 2.98
C PRO A 276 -1.96 -24.62 1.65
N LEU A 277 -1.15 -23.80 0.97
CA LEU A 277 -0.40 -24.26 -0.20
C LEU A 277 0.64 -25.28 0.27
N GLN A 278 0.73 -26.41 -0.43
CA GLN A 278 1.86 -27.32 -0.23
C GLN A 278 3.13 -26.66 -0.79
N PHE A 279 4.08 -26.41 0.08
CA PHE A 279 5.40 -25.93 -0.30
C PHE A 279 6.19 -27.07 -0.90
N ASN A 280 6.26 -27.12 -2.21
CA ASN A 280 7.19 -27.95 -2.96
C ASN A 280 8.01 -27.07 -3.88
N ASP A 281 9.15 -27.57 -4.36
CA ASP A 281 10.08 -26.82 -5.21
C ASP A 281 9.41 -26.17 -6.41
N LYS A 282 8.48 -26.86 -7.05
CA LYS A 282 7.77 -26.36 -8.23
C LYS A 282 6.92 -25.13 -7.92
N ASN A 283 6.16 -25.18 -6.84
CA ASN A 283 5.29 -24.06 -6.43
C ASN A 283 6.12 -22.87 -5.96
N LEU A 284 7.17 -23.13 -5.19
CA LEU A 284 8.06 -22.08 -4.69
C LEU A 284 8.80 -21.40 -5.85
N LYS A 285 9.40 -22.16 -6.78
CA LYS A 285 10.09 -21.62 -7.95
C LYS A 285 9.15 -20.82 -8.84
N ASN A 286 7.92 -21.29 -9.05
CA ASN A 286 6.92 -20.54 -9.83
C ASN A 286 6.55 -19.20 -9.18
N GLN A 287 6.40 -19.15 -7.86
CA GLN A 287 6.11 -17.90 -7.16
C GLN A 287 7.30 -16.95 -7.16
N LEU A 288 8.50 -17.45 -6.88
CA LEU A 288 9.72 -16.66 -6.89
C LEU A 288 10.03 -16.08 -8.28
N SER A 289 9.84 -16.87 -9.35
CA SER A 289 10.08 -16.38 -10.73
C SER A 289 9.19 -15.19 -11.10
N GLN A 290 7.98 -15.14 -10.58
CA GLN A 290 7.07 -14.01 -10.83
C GLN A 290 7.50 -12.74 -10.07
N VAL A 291 8.08 -12.88 -8.88
CA VAL A 291 8.56 -11.75 -8.07
C VAL A 291 9.90 -11.21 -8.59
N LEU A 292 10.81 -12.10 -8.98
CA LEU A 292 12.15 -11.73 -9.46
C LEU A 292 12.12 -10.96 -10.79
N ASN A 293 11.12 -11.18 -11.63
CA ASN A 293 10.99 -10.54 -12.94
C ASN A 293 10.01 -9.35 -12.94
N LEU A 294 9.62 -8.84 -11.78
CA LEU A 294 8.88 -7.58 -11.68
C LEU A 294 9.85 -6.42 -11.85
N PRO A 295 9.50 -5.39 -12.66
CA PRO A 295 10.30 -4.20 -12.84
C PRO A 295 10.41 -3.35 -11.58
#